data_9942d03523c3e744d345019fb2b2f5c6
#
_entry.id   9942d03523c3e744d345019fb2b2f5c6
#
_cell.length_a   1.000
_cell.length_b   1.000
_cell.length_c   1.000
_cell.angle_alpha   90.00
_cell.angle_beta   90.00
_cell.angle_gamma   90.00
#
_symmetry.space_group_name_H-M   'P 1'
#
loop_
_entity.id
_entity.type
_entity.pdbx_description
1 polymer ?
#
loop_
_entity_poly.entity_id
_entity_poly.type
_entity_poly.pdbx_seq_one_letter_code
_entity_poly.pdbx_strand_id
1 'polypeptide(L)'
;MKRIHAILSFLVVSILAVAIFQGITAVVSADPSTPPEVPVKDMVTMVDLGANSCVPCKMMAPILQKLEREYTGRAAIVFLDVWKDPDQAKRFGIKVIPTQVFYDKEGKEVYRHVGFMSESAIVNQLKSMGVE
;
A
#
# COMPACT_ATOMS: atom_id res chain seq x y z
N MET A 1 37.93 8.54 -50.97
CA MET A 1 37.49 7.31 -50.27
C MET A 1 37.64 7.35 -48.76
N LYS A 2 38.73 7.84 -48.16
CA LYS A 2 38.96 7.89 -46.72
C LYS A 2 37.94 8.75 -45.92
N ARG A 3 37.40 9.82 -46.48
CA ARG A 3 36.45 10.74 -45.82
C ARG A 3 35.02 10.15 -45.65
N ILE A 4 34.60 9.26 -46.56
CA ILE A 4 33.28 8.63 -46.51
C ILE A 4 33.20 7.59 -45.39
N HIS A 5 34.27 6.85 -45.15
CA HIS A 5 34.34 5.86 -44.06
C HIS A 5 34.28 6.51 -42.64
N ALA A 6 34.89 7.71 -42.51
CA ALA A 6 34.84 8.44 -41.24
C ALA A 6 33.41 8.92 -40.90
N ILE A 7 32.66 9.42 -41.90
CA ILE A 7 31.29 9.88 -41.70
C ILE A 7 30.36 8.72 -41.40
N LEU A 8 30.53 7.58 -42.10
CA LEU A 8 29.72 6.37 -41.84
C LEU A 8 29.97 5.81 -40.43
N SER A 9 31.20 5.85 -39.94
CA SER A 9 31.59 5.40 -38.62
C SER A 9 30.99 6.26 -37.50
N PHE A 10 30.92 7.59 -37.69
CA PHE A 10 30.26 8.51 -36.73
C PHE A 10 28.76 8.33 -36.67
N LEU A 11 28.08 8.06 -37.81
CA LEU A 11 26.64 7.80 -37.86
C LEU A 11 26.26 6.49 -37.17
N VAL A 12 27.05 5.43 -37.33
CA VAL A 12 26.79 4.14 -36.69
C VAL A 12 26.99 4.24 -35.17
N VAL A 13 28.00 4.95 -34.69
CA VAL A 13 28.23 5.15 -33.24
C VAL A 13 27.12 5.98 -32.60
N SER A 14 26.60 7.03 -33.32
CA SER A 14 25.49 7.83 -32.81
C SER A 14 24.18 7.07 -32.73
N ILE A 15 23.92 6.15 -33.65
CA ILE A 15 22.69 5.32 -33.64
C ILE A 15 22.75 4.28 -32.51
N LEU A 16 23.94 3.71 -32.23
CA LEU A 16 24.09 2.79 -31.09
C LEU A 16 23.93 3.47 -29.73
N ALA A 17 24.33 4.74 -29.59
CA ALA A 17 24.22 5.48 -28.33
C ALA A 17 22.77 5.84 -27.97
N VAL A 18 21.88 6.00 -28.95
CA VAL A 18 20.46 6.30 -28.71
C VAL A 18 19.66 5.07 -28.28
N ALA A 19 20.09 3.86 -28.66
CA ALA A 19 19.40 2.63 -28.34
C ALA A 19 19.58 2.17 -26.87
N ILE A 20 20.54 2.72 -26.11
CA ILE A 20 20.83 2.31 -24.73
C ILE A 20 20.01 3.12 -23.69
N PHE A 21 19.34 4.22 -24.11
CA PHE A 21 18.62 5.10 -23.17
C PHE A 21 17.09 4.83 -23.11
N GLN A 22 16.62 3.76 -23.70
CA GLN A 22 15.25 3.30 -23.45
C GLN A 22 15.24 2.46 -22.17
N GLY A 23 15.42 3.16 -21.04
CA GLY A 23 15.15 2.59 -19.73
C GLY A 23 13.72 2.08 -19.71
N ILE A 24 13.55 0.76 -19.69
CA ILE A 24 12.27 0.09 -19.49
C ILE A 24 11.80 0.49 -18.10
N THR A 25 11.00 1.55 -18.01
CA THR A 25 10.18 1.79 -16.83
C THR A 25 9.13 0.69 -16.81
N ALA A 26 9.43 -0.41 -16.14
CA ALA A 26 8.43 -1.42 -15.82
C ALA A 26 7.39 -0.74 -14.94
N VAL A 27 6.28 -0.34 -15.52
CA VAL A 27 5.08 0.03 -14.79
C VAL A 27 4.58 -1.29 -14.19
N VAL A 28 4.86 -1.49 -12.91
CA VAL A 28 4.26 -2.58 -12.14
C VAL A 28 2.78 -2.21 -12.00
N SER A 29 1.96 -2.71 -12.91
CA SER A 29 0.51 -2.65 -12.77
C SER A 29 0.15 -3.60 -11.63
N ALA A 30 -0.26 -3.05 -10.48
CA ALA A 30 -0.86 -3.84 -9.43
C ALA A 30 -2.13 -4.49 -9.98
N ASP A 31 -2.22 -5.82 -9.91
CA ASP A 31 -3.42 -6.56 -10.26
C ASP A 31 -4.50 -6.24 -9.22
N PRO A 32 -5.66 -5.66 -9.60
CA PRO A 32 -6.72 -5.32 -8.66
C PRO A 32 -7.35 -6.54 -7.96
N SER A 33 -7.02 -7.76 -8.37
CA SER A 33 -7.45 -9.00 -7.73
C SER A 33 -6.51 -9.46 -6.60
N THR A 34 -5.29 -8.90 -6.52
CA THR A 34 -4.34 -9.27 -5.48
C THR A 34 -4.57 -8.37 -4.26
N PRO A 35 -4.81 -8.95 -3.06
CA PRO A 35 -4.89 -8.16 -1.83
C PRO A 35 -3.62 -7.30 -1.67
N PRO A 36 -3.76 -6.07 -1.17
CA PRO A 36 -2.60 -5.21 -0.97
C PRO A 36 -1.60 -5.87 -0.02
N GLU A 37 -0.32 -5.71 -0.31
CA GLU A 37 0.73 -6.18 0.59
C GLU A 37 0.68 -5.36 1.89
N VAL A 38 0.43 -6.02 3.01
CA VAL A 38 0.35 -5.41 4.33
C VAL A 38 1.15 -6.22 5.35
N PRO A 39 1.87 -5.55 6.27
CA PRO A 39 2.04 -4.08 6.38
C PRO A 39 2.79 -3.49 5.18
N VAL A 40 2.51 -2.23 4.86
CA VAL A 40 3.18 -1.51 3.78
C VAL A 40 4.62 -1.20 4.19
N LYS A 41 5.58 -1.56 3.34
CA LYS A 41 7.00 -1.38 3.63
C LYS A 41 7.36 0.08 3.95
N ASP A 42 8.17 0.28 4.99
CA ASP A 42 8.71 1.57 5.44
C ASP A 42 7.61 2.60 5.82
N MET A 43 6.39 2.14 6.12
CA MET A 43 5.25 3.00 6.43
C MET A 43 4.44 2.48 7.61
N VAL A 44 4.06 3.38 8.54
CA VAL A 44 3.08 3.04 9.56
C VAL A 44 1.80 2.58 8.86
N THR A 45 1.31 1.41 9.23
CA THR A 45 0.16 0.79 8.57
C THR A 45 -0.92 0.44 9.58
N MET A 46 -2.15 0.88 9.33
CA MET A 46 -3.36 0.39 9.97
C MET A 46 -4.09 -0.54 9.01
N VAL A 47 -4.38 -1.76 9.44
CA VAL A 47 -5.22 -2.72 8.72
C VAL A 47 -6.53 -2.88 9.45
N ASP A 48 -7.66 -2.57 8.80
CA ASP A 48 -9.00 -2.88 9.28
C ASP A 48 -9.48 -4.18 8.63
N LEU A 49 -9.66 -5.21 9.45
CA LEU A 49 -10.20 -6.50 9.04
C LEU A 49 -11.69 -6.52 9.34
N GLY A 50 -12.50 -6.46 8.30
CA GLY A 50 -13.94 -6.34 8.41
C GLY A 50 -14.66 -7.08 7.30
N ALA A 51 -15.92 -6.74 7.07
CA ALA A 51 -16.71 -7.21 5.94
C ALA A 51 -17.73 -6.16 5.50
N ASN A 52 -17.97 -6.08 4.19
CA ASN A 52 -18.91 -5.10 3.63
C ASN A 52 -20.37 -5.28 4.10
N SER A 53 -20.75 -6.45 4.62
CA SER A 53 -22.09 -6.73 5.12
C SER A 53 -22.22 -6.69 6.65
N CYS A 54 -21.14 -6.42 7.37
CA CYS A 54 -21.10 -6.31 8.83
C CYS A 54 -21.51 -4.89 9.26
N VAL A 55 -22.47 -4.75 10.16
CA VAL A 55 -23.00 -3.43 10.58
C VAL A 55 -21.93 -2.51 11.18
N PRO A 56 -21.14 -2.92 12.21
CA PRO A 56 -20.11 -2.06 12.77
C PRO A 56 -18.99 -1.76 11.77
N CYS A 57 -18.69 -2.67 10.83
CA CYS A 57 -17.70 -2.42 9.77
C CYS A 57 -18.20 -1.34 8.79
N LYS A 58 -19.48 -1.34 8.45
CA LYS A 58 -20.10 -0.29 7.62
C LYS A 58 -19.99 1.09 8.27
N MET A 59 -20.08 1.17 9.58
CA MET A 59 -19.91 2.43 10.30
C MET A 59 -18.45 2.95 10.22
N MET A 60 -17.49 2.06 10.11
CA MET A 60 -16.09 2.42 9.95
C MET A 60 -15.74 2.84 8.52
N ALA A 61 -16.43 2.33 7.50
CA ALA A 61 -16.09 2.56 6.11
C ALA A 61 -15.88 4.05 5.74
N PRO A 62 -16.78 5.01 6.08
CA PRO A 62 -16.57 6.43 5.79
C PRO A 62 -15.36 7.02 6.54
N ILE A 63 -15.08 6.55 7.77
CA ILE A 63 -13.93 6.96 8.57
C ILE A 63 -12.65 6.51 7.87
N LEU A 64 -12.57 5.24 7.48
CA LEU A 64 -11.41 4.66 6.79
C LEU A 64 -11.12 5.40 5.48
N GLN A 65 -12.15 5.62 4.64
CA GLN A 65 -12.01 6.34 3.37
C GLN A 65 -11.52 7.79 3.56
N LYS A 66 -11.96 8.45 4.63
CA LYS A 66 -11.50 9.79 4.98
C LYS A 66 -10.02 9.74 5.38
N LEU A 67 -9.67 8.88 6.32
CA LEU A 67 -8.30 8.76 6.84
C LEU A 67 -7.31 8.29 5.78
N GLU A 68 -7.70 7.37 4.89
CA GLU A 68 -6.88 6.94 3.75
C GLU A 68 -6.45 8.14 2.90
N ARG A 69 -7.38 9.05 2.58
CA ARG A 69 -7.06 10.28 1.82
C ARG A 69 -6.20 11.26 2.63
N GLU A 70 -6.55 11.49 3.90
CA GLU A 70 -5.85 12.45 4.76
C GLU A 70 -4.41 12.03 5.06
N TYR A 71 -4.18 10.74 5.23
CA TYR A 71 -2.86 10.19 5.60
C TYR A 71 -2.04 9.68 4.40
N THR A 72 -2.49 9.91 3.16
CA THR A 72 -1.75 9.52 1.95
C THR A 72 -0.29 9.96 2.03
N GLY A 73 0.65 9.02 1.86
CA GLY A 73 2.10 9.24 1.93
C GLY A 73 2.67 9.38 3.35
N ARG A 74 1.84 9.36 4.40
CA ARG A 74 2.27 9.45 5.82
C ARG A 74 1.99 8.17 6.59
N ALA A 75 0.85 7.55 6.34
CA ALA A 75 0.47 6.23 6.86
C ALA A 75 -0.41 5.52 5.83
N ALA A 76 -0.39 4.19 5.85
CA ALA A 76 -1.29 3.37 5.05
C ALA A 76 -2.51 2.98 5.90
N ILE A 77 -3.72 3.23 5.38
CA ILE A 77 -4.97 2.79 5.96
C ILE A 77 -5.57 1.78 4.98
N VAL A 78 -5.64 0.51 5.38
CA VAL A 78 -5.99 -0.60 4.49
C VAL A 78 -7.20 -1.35 5.05
N PHE A 79 -8.20 -1.58 4.21
CA PHE A 79 -9.34 -2.42 4.53
C PHE A 79 -9.21 -3.79 3.85
N LEU A 80 -9.42 -4.87 4.60
CA LEU A 80 -9.47 -6.24 4.09
C LEU A 80 -10.82 -6.88 4.42
N ASP A 81 -11.55 -7.29 3.37
CA ASP A 81 -12.84 -7.99 3.53
C ASP A 81 -12.58 -9.50 3.78
N VAL A 82 -12.62 -9.90 5.04
CA VAL A 82 -12.34 -11.28 5.47
C VAL A 82 -13.49 -12.26 5.18
N TRP A 83 -14.64 -11.77 4.73
CA TRP A 83 -15.69 -12.66 4.21
C TRP A 83 -15.50 -12.97 2.74
N LYS A 84 -14.86 -12.08 1.98
CA LYS A 84 -14.43 -12.35 0.59
C LYS A 84 -13.16 -13.18 0.54
N ASP A 85 -12.23 -12.93 1.46
CA ASP A 85 -10.96 -13.65 1.58
C ASP A 85 -10.75 -14.12 3.04
N PRO A 86 -11.29 -15.32 3.41
CA PRO A 86 -11.18 -15.85 4.77
C PRO A 86 -9.75 -16.16 5.22
N ASP A 87 -8.81 -16.30 4.30
CA ASP A 87 -7.42 -16.57 4.65
C ASP A 87 -6.75 -15.35 5.31
N GLN A 88 -7.25 -14.13 5.06
CA GLN A 88 -6.81 -12.94 5.78
C GLN A 88 -7.13 -13.03 7.27
N ALA A 89 -8.31 -13.54 7.64
CA ALA A 89 -8.65 -13.72 9.05
C ALA A 89 -7.66 -14.66 9.77
N LYS A 90 -7.24 -15.73 9.12
CA LYS A 90 -6.23 -16.66 9.63
C LYS A 90 -4.84 -16.01 9.70
N ARG A 91 -4.45 -15.31 8.61
CA ARG A 91 -3.16 -14.62 8.51
C ARG A 91 -2.97 -13.63 9.66
N PHE A 92 -3.98 -12.85 9.98
CA PHE A 92 -3.93 -11.85 11.07
C PHE A 92 -4.38 -12.39 12.43
N GLY A 93 -4.74 -13.66 12.52
CA GLY A 93 -5.14 -14.31 13.76
C GLY A 93 -6.39 -13.71 14.41
N ILE A 94 -7.32 -13.15 13.62
CA ILE A 94 -8.54 -12.54 14.14
C ILE A 94 -9.68 -13.57 14.25
N LYS A 95 -10.57 -13.33 15.23
CA LYS A 95 -11.76 -14.15 15.48
C LYS A 95 -13.05 -13.33 15.42
N VAL A 96 -12.94 -12.02 15.48
CA VAL A 96 -14.05 -11.07 15.55
C VAL A 96 -13.79 -9.93 14.58
N ILE A 97 -14.82 -9.40 13.96
CA ILE A 97 -14.80 -8.22 13.08
C ILE A 97 -15.72 -7.11 13.59
N PRO A 98 -15.37 -5.84 13.38
CA PRO A 98 -14.10 -5.39 12.83
C PRO A 98 -12.95 -5.54 13.84
N THR A 99 -11.74 -5.74 13.35
CA THR A 99 -10.51 -5.69 14.15
C THR A 99 -9.49 -4.83 13.43
N GLN A 100 -8.90 -3.86 14.15
CA GLN A 100 -7.86 -2.98 13.63
C GLN A 100 -6.51 -3.42 14.17
N VAL A 101 -5.52 -3.55 13.29
CA VAL A 101 -4.14 -3.92 13.61
C VAL A 101 -3.22 -2.81 13.12
N PHE A 102 -2.35 -2.33 14.00
CA PHE A 102 -1.41 -1.25 13.70
C PHE A 102 0.02 -1.78 13.68
N TYR A 103 0.74 -1.43 12.64
CA TYR A 103 2.13 -1.82 12.41
C TYR A 103 3.01 -0.57 12.34
N ASP A 104 4.19 -0.63 12.96
CA ASP A 104 5.24 0.37 12.80
C ASP A 104 5.88 0.30 11.39
N LYS A 105 6.84 1.19 11.12
CA LYS A 105 7.55 1.26 9.83
C LYS A 105 8.40 0.02 9.56
N GLU A 106 8.77 -0.69 10.59
CA GLU A 106 9.53 -1.94 10.54
C GLU A 106 8.62 -3.17 10.30
N GLY A 107 7.30 -2.95 10.22
CA GLY A 107 6.30 -3.99 9.99
C GLY A 107 5.96 -4.83 11.23
N LYS A 108 6.31 -4.33 12.42
CA LYS A 108 5.97 -4.98 13.69
C LYS A 108 4.60 -4.53 14.17
N GLU A 109 3.74 -5.48 14.58
CA GLU A 109 2.48 -5.15 15.23
C GLU A 109 2.74 -4.47 16.58
N VAL A 110 2.17 -3.27 16.77
CA VAL A 110 2.34 -2.46 17.97
C VAL A 110 1.04 -2.22 18.72
N TYR A 111 -0.10 -2.34 18.05
CA TYR A 111 -1.41 -2.17 18.70
C TYR A 111 -2.49 -2.93 17.94
N ARG A 112 -3.49 -3.40 18.70
CA ARG A 112 -4.67 -4.09 18.17
C ARG A 112 -5.92 -3.67 18.91
N HIS A 113 -7.00 -3.41 18.18
CA HIS A 113 -8.32 -3.08 18.72
C HIS A 113 -9.38 -4.00 18.12
N VAL A 114 -10.33 -4.46 18.94
CA VAL A 114 -11.46 -5.31 18.51
C VAL A 114 -12.75 -4.52 18.66
N GLY A 115 -13.55 -4.49 17.60
CA GLY A 115 -14.81 -3.77 17.54
C GLY A 115 -14.70 -2.44 16.81
N PHE A 116 -15.76 -1.64 16.87
CA PHE A 116 -15.80 -0.30 16.26
C PHE A 116 -14.76 0.61 16.92
N MET A 117 -13.98 1.29 16.09
CA MET A 117 -13.00 2.29 16.53
C MET A 117 -13.36 3.66 15.93
N SER A 118 -13.50 4.68 16.77
CA SER A 118 -13.84 6.01 16.31
C SER A 118 -12.68 6.67 15.54
N GLU A 119 -12.99 7.63 14.68
CA GLU A 119 -11.98 8.42 13.95
C GLU A 119 -10.92 9.01 14.90
N SER A 120 -11.38 9.65 15.99
CA SER A 120 -10.47 10.25 16.97
C SER A 120 -9.55 9.24 17.66
N ALA A 121 -10.02 8.03 17.92
CA ALA A 121 -9.23 6.96 18.48
C ALA A 121 -8.15 6.48 17.50
N ILE A 122 -8.50 6.33 16.22
CA ILE A 122 -7.54 5.97 15.15
C ILE A 122 -6.47 7.06 15.02
N VAL A 123 -6.88 8.34 14.92
CA VAL A 123 -5.97 9.48 14.80
C VAL A 123 -5.02 9.56 16.00
N ASN A 124 -5.53 9.39 17.21
CA ASN A 124 -4.69 9.38 18.41
C ASN A 124 -3.67 8.24 18.40
N GLN A 125 -4.07 7.05 17.93
CA GLN A 125 -3.18 5.92 17.80
C GLN A 125 -2.08 6.19 16.76
N LEU A 126 -2.42 6.73 15.59
CA LEU A 126 -1.43 7.11 14.56
C LEU A 126 -0.45 8.16 15.07
N LYS A 127 -0.95 9.19 15.79
CA LYS A 127 -0.09 10.22 16.42
C LYS A 127 0.87 9.62 17.45
N SER A 128 0.41 8.66 18.26
CA SER A 128 1.28 7.98 19.23
C SER A 128 2.41 7.19 18.57
N MET A 129 2.23 6.85 17.28
CA MET A 129 3.22 6.17 16.44
C MET A 129 4.09 7.14 15.61
N GLY A 130 4.00 8.45 15.89
CA GLY A 130 4.79 9.49 15.22
C GLY A 130 4.28 9.90 13.84
N VAL A 131 3.00 9.64 13.53
CA VAL A 131 2.36 10.12 12.31
C VAL A 131 1.61 11.43 12.61
N GLU A 132 2.02 12.51 11.96
CA GLU A 132 1.42 13.86 12.08
C GLU A 132 0.41 14.14 10.97
#